data_8ee873fde73c2670550b14c5d87278b6
#
_entry.id   8ee873fde73c2670550b14c5d87278b6
#
_cell.length_a   1.000
_cell.length_b   1.000
_cell.length_c   1.000
_cell.angle_alpha   90.00
_cell.angle_beta   90.00
_cell.angle_gamma   90.00
#
_symmetry.space_group_name_H-M   'P 1'
#
loop_
_entity.id
_entity.type
_entity.pdbx_description
1 polymer ?
#
loop_
_entity_poly.entity_id
_entity_poly.type
_entity_poly.pdbx_seq_one_letter_code
_entity_poly.pdbx_strand_id
1 'polypeptide(L)'
;AFSSGARYVIGYLGYGLGMDTVPEFLILRILSPMNYLYNNVRFVFRQSYNQETDLMSGVLSYRGLRVLAAYVAAAVVIYLIAYYCYKKRRIESAGDLISFNWVKPLFRWGVGTGVGYFAGVLMAEFLDSVHLHVKKPMLLVLVVAFGFVSFFIAQMFVEKGFRVFCRRRFCESGLFVLFVLGSFWGCSKNATYLEQYVPDADQVSRVEVSLDYPVEYKGDSVRVARQAQKEILSHAESYRENKTDDSTQIIFYYYLKNGKTLSRTYEIVGGNETLSELLFKEENKVDHFM
;
A
#
# COMPACT_ATOMS: atom_id res chain seq x y z
N ALA A 1 -2.75 10.12 -3.20
CA ALA A 1 -3.06 10.28 -1.77
C ALA A 1 -4.03 9.18 -1.26
N PHE A 2 -5.25 9.06 -1.79
CA PHE A 2 -6.22 8.07 -1.31
C PHE A 2 -5.74 6.61 -1.46
N SER A 3 -5.18 6.27 -2.61
CA SER A 3 -4.59 4.96 -2.90
C SER A 3 -3.44 4.62 -1.93
N SER A 4 -2.54 5.56 -1.70
CA SER A 4 -1.44 5.39 -0.76
C SER A 4 -1.95 5.21 0.67
N GLY A 5 -2.92 6.04 1.11
CA GLY A 5 -3.50 5.94 2.45
C GLY A 5 -4.16 4.59 2.73
N ALA A 6 -4.96 4.06 1.79
CA ALA A 6 -5.58 2.75 1.95
C ALA A 6 -4.54 1.61 2.03
N ARG A 7 -3.46 1.68 1.23
CA ARG A 7 -2.36 0.70 1.29
C ARG A 7 -1.60 0.78 2.61
N TYR A 8 -1.36 1.99 3.10
CA TYR A 8 -0.76 2.20 4.42
C TYR A 8 -1.59 1.58 5.53
N VAL A 9 -2.91 1.81 5.52
CA VAL A 9 -3.82 1.22 6.51
C VAL A 9 -3.83 -0.30 6.43
N ILE A 10 -3.86 -0.87 5.22
CA ILE A 10 -3.83 -2.33 5.05
C ILE A 10 -2.48 -2.88 5.53
N GLY A 11 -1.35 -2.23 5.20
CA GLY A 11 -0.02 -2.59 5.68
C GLY A 11 0.10 -2.51 7.20
N TYR A 12 -0.46 -1.47 7.81
CA TYR A 12 -0.47 -1.30 9.26
C TYR A 12 -1.38 -2.32 9.99
N LEU A 13 -2.53 -2.66 9.39
CA LEU A 13 -3.49 -3.62 9.96
C LEU A 13 -3.05 -5.08 9.84
N GLY A 14 -2.31 -5.43 8.80
CA GLY A 14 -1.90 -6.81 8.49
C GLY A 14 -0.48 -7.10 8.95
N TYR A 15 -0.31 -8.17 9.73
CA TYR A 15 1.02 -8.62 10.17
C TYR A 15 1.83 -9.16 8.99
N GLY A 16 3.04 -8.66 8.82
CA GLY A 16 3.91 -9.05 7.71
C GLY A 16 3.57 -8.44 6.35
N LEU A 17 2.62 -7.50 6.28
CA LEU A 17 2.27 -6.82 5.04
C LEU A 17 3.11 -5.53 4.87
N GLY A 18 4.12 -5.59 4.00
CA GLY A 18 4.78 -4.38 3.51
C GLY A 18 3.89 -3.62 2.51
N MET A 19 4.15 -2.33 2.31
CA MET A 19 3.41 -1.52 1.33
C MET A 19 3.48 -2.05 -0.09
N ASP A 20 4.58 -2.73 -0.44
CA ASP A 20 4.81 -3.29 -1.77
C ASP A 20 3.98 -4.55 -2.04
N THR A 21 3.46 -5.18 -0.99
CA THR A 21 2.74 -6.45 -1.07
C THR A 21 1.23 -6.29 -1.18
N VAL A 22 0.71 -5.11 -0.86
CA VAL A 22 -0.72 -4.85 -1.00
C VAL A 22 -1.07 -4.72 -2.48
N PRO A 23 -1.91 -5.64 -3.03
CA PRO A 23 -2.27 -5.60 -4.44
C PRO A 23 -2.97 -4.28 -4.75
N GLU A 24 -2.54 -3.65 -5.84
CA GLU A 24 -3.20 -2.46 -6.34
C GLU A 24 -4.58 -2.84 -6.88
N PHE A 25 -5.63 -2.45 -6.17
CA PHE A 25 -6.97 -2.50 -6.74
C PHE A 25 -7.01 -1.69 -8.04
N LEU A 26 -7.64 -2.24 -9.08
CA LEU A 26 -7.69 -1.62 -10.42
C LEU A 26 -8.12 -0.15 -10.35
N ILE A 27 -9.12 0.16 -9.51
CA ILE A 27 -9.62 1.52 -9.31
C ILE A 27 -8.56 2.43 -8.67
N LEU A 28 -7.84 1.94 -7.66
CA LEU A 28 -6.78 2.70 -7.00
C LEU A 28 -5.58 2.91 -7.92
N ARG A 29 -5.31 1.95 -8.79
CA ARG A 29 -4.28 2.01 -9.81
C ARG A 29 -4.56 3.10 -10.84
N ILE A 30 -5.81 3.21 -11.31
CA ILE A 30 -6.24 4.26 -12.24
C ILE A 30 -6.18 5.64 -11.57
N LEU A 31 -6.56 5.74 -10.29
CA LEU A 31 -6.54 6.99 -9.52
C LEU A 31 -5.13 7.44 -9.09
N SER A 32 -4.12 6.58 -9.22
CA SER A 32 -2.73 6.90 -8.90
C SER A 32 -1.80 6.72 -10.12
N PRO A 33 -1.92 7.59 -11.14
CA PRO A 33 -1.18 7.47 -12.39
C PRO A 33 0.34 7.51 -12.17
N MET A 34 0.81 8.29 -11.21
CA MET A 34 2.23 8.43 -10.89
C MET A 34 2.85 7.10 -10.48
N ASN A 35 2.20 6.36 -9.55
CA ASN A 35 2.68 5.07 -9.07
C ASN A 35 2.62 4.01 -10.18
N TYR A 36 1.57 4.05 -10.99
CA TYR A 36 1.42 3.13 -12.11
C TYR A 36 2.48 3.34 -13.20
N LEU A 37 2.75 4.60 -13.55
CA LEU A 37 3.80 4.97 -14.51
C LEU A 37 5.17 4.56 -13.98
N TYR A 38 5.50 4.88 -12.74
CA TYR A 38 6.77 4.51 -12.11
C TYR A 38 7.05 3.00 -12.18
N ASN A 39 6.03 2.17 -11.95
CA ASN A 39 6.18 0.72 -11.96
C ASN A 39 6.20 0.09 -13.37
N ASN A 40 5.59 0.74 -14.36
CA ASN A 40 5.41 0.17 -15.70
C ASN A 40 6.27 0.81 -16.79
N VAL A 41 6.83 2.01 -16.53
CA VAL A 41 7.69 2.74 -17.47
C VAL A 41 9.13 2.64 -16.97
N ARG A 42 9.97 1.89 -17.68
CA ARG A 42 11.37 1.72 -17.29
C ARG A 42 12.28 1.88 -18.52
N PHE A 43 13.38 2.57 -18.30
CA PHE A 43 14.52 2.56 -19.20
C PHE A 43 15.40 1.38 -18.78
N VAL A 44 15.58 0.42 -19.70
CA VAL A 44 16.46 -0.73 -19.49
C VAL A 44 17.69 -0.50 -20.36
N PHE A 45 18.80 -0.19 -19.72
CA PHE A 45 20.09 -0.13 -20.39
C PHE A 45 20.73 -1.51 -20.32
N ARG A 46 20.84 -2.20 -21.46
CA ARG A 46 21.55 -3.46 -21.57
C ARG A 46 22.93 -3.21 -22.14
N GLN A 47 23.94 -3.45 -21.36
CA GLN A 47 25.32 -3.54 -21.85
C GLN A 47 25.57 -4.95 -22.34
N SER A 48 25.98 -5.09 -23.58
CA SER A 48 26.47 -6.32 -24.16
C SER A 48 27.96 -6.16 -24.47
N TYR A 49 28.80 -6.97 -23.85
CA TYR A 49 30.22 -7.05 -24.18
C TYR A 49 30.38 -8.04 -25.30
N ASN A 50 30.94 -7.60 -26.43
CA ASN A 50 31.30 -8.49 -27.55
C ASN A 50 32.77 -8.88 -27.44
N GLN A 51 32.99 -10.15 -27.11
CA GLN A 51 34.36 -10.71 -26.92
C GLN A 51 35.20 -10.69 -28.21
N GLU A 52 34.59 -10.66 -29.40
CA GLU A 52 35.34 -10.66 -30.68
C GLU A 52 35.84 -9.25 -31.05
N THR A 53 35.16 -8.19 -30.62
CA THR A 53 35.50 -6.83 -31.03
C THR A 53 36.03 -5.97 -29.87
N ASP A 54 36.10 -6.54 -28.67
CA ASP A 54 36.50 -5.84 -27.41
C ASP A 54 35.72 -4.52 -27.17
N LEU A 55 34.50 -4.42 -27.74
CA LEU A 55 33.66 -3.23 -27.64
C LEU A 55 32.43 -3.48 -26.76
N MET A 56 32.19 -2.53 -25.85
CA MET A 56 30.91 -2.46 -25.12
C MET A 56 29.85 -1.78 -25.99
N SER A 57 28.83 -2.51 -26.37
CA SER A 57 27.65 -1.95 -27.00
C SER A 57 26.52 -1.78 -25.97
N GLY A 58 26.02 -0.58 -25.83
CA GLY A 58 24.88 -0.27 -24.97
C GLY A 58 23.61 -0.10 -25.77
N VAL A 59 22.60 -0.94 -25.56
CA VAL A 59 21.27 -0.77 -26.16
C VAL A 59 20.32 -0.22 -25.12
N LEU A 60 19.82 1.00 -25.35
CA LEU A 60 18.77 1.60 -24.55
C LEU A 60 17.42 1.05 -25.03
N SER A 61 16.80 0.21 -24.22
CA SER A 61 15.46 -0.31 -24.49
C SER A 61 14.44 0.41 -23.60
N TYR A 62 13.40 0.94 -24.20
CA TYR A 62 12.30 1.59 -23.51
C TYR A 62 11.10 0.65 -23.40
N ARG A 63 10.65 0.39 -22.16
CA ARG A 63 9.48 -0.45 -21.90
C ARG A 63 8.37 0.44 -21.32
N GLY A 64 7.13 0.29 -21.84
CA GLY A 64 5.96 0.99 -21.30
C GLY A 64 5.38 2.09 -22.18
N LEU A 65 5.81 2.23 -23.45
CA LEU A 65 5.30 3.24 -24.36
C LEU A 65 3.77 3.20 -24.51
N ARG A 66 3.18 2.00 -24.53
CA ARG A 66 1.71 1.81 -24.62
C ARG A 66 0.99 2.42 -23.40
N VAL A 67 1.57 2.28 -22.22
CA VAL A 67 1.04 2.83 -20.98
C VAL A 67 1.10 4.35 -21.02
N LEU A 68 2.23 4.90 -21.45
CA LEU A 68 2.40 6.35 -21.61
C LEU A 68 1.40 6.92 -22.62
N ALA A 69 1.25 6.28 -23.79
CA ALA A 69 0.28 6.69 -24.79
C ALA A 69 -1.17 6.68 -24.28
N ALA A 70 -1.54 5.65 -23.48
CA ALA A 70 -2.86 5.58 -22.86
C ALA A 70 -3.11 6.74 -21.88
N TYR A 71 -2.09 7.11 -21.09
CA TYR A 71 -2.21 8.26 -20.18
C TYR A 71 -2.26 9.60 -20.92
N VAL A 72 -1.51 9.75 -22.00
CA VAL A 72 -1.60 10.95 -22.86
C VAL A 72 -3.00 11.07 -23.48
N ALA A 73 -3.56 9.97 -24.00
CA ALA A 73 -4.93 9.95 -24.51
C ALA A 73 -5.96 10.31 -23.43
N ALA A 74 -5.83 9.74 -22.23
CA ALA A 74 -6.68 10.07 -21.09
C ALA A 74 -6.57 11.54 -20.68
N ALA A 75 -5.34 12.10 -20.67
CA ALA A 75 -5.11 13.52 -20.37
C ALA A 75 -5.80 14.44 -21.39
N VAL A 76 -5.74 14.09 -22.68
CA VAL A 76 -6.45 14.85 -23.74
C VAL A 76 -7.98 14.81 -23.51
N VAL A 77 -8.54 13.64 -23.19
CA VAL A 77 -9.97 13.50 -22.90
C VAL A 77 -10.36 14.35 -21.68
N ILE A 78 -9.58 14.27 -20.59
CA ILE A 78 -9.82 15.08 -19.40
C ILE A 78 -9.71 16.57 -19.70
N TYR A 79 -8.75 16.97 -20.51
CA TYR A 79 -8.60 18.37 -20.96
C TYR A 79 -9.83 18.84 -21.75
N LEU A 80 -10.32 18.04 -22.68
CA LEU A 80 -11.53 18.38 -23.45
C LEU A 80 -12.77 18.50 -22.55
N ILE A 81 -12.94 17.60 -21.59
CA ILE A 81 -14.01 17.66 -20.59
C ILE A 81 -13.87 18.95 -19.75
N ALA A 82 -12.65 19.22 -19.25
CA ALA A 82 -12.39 20.42 -18.47
C ALA A 82 -12.65 21.71 -19.26
N TYR A 83 -12.25 21.76 -20.53
CA TYR A 83 -12.52 22.87 -21.43
C TYR A 83 -14.03 23.07 -21.65
N TYR A 84 -14.77 21.98 -21.88
CA TYR A 84 -16.23 22.05 -22.03
C TYR A 84 -16.90 22.52 -20.72
N CYS A 85 -16.49 22.01 -19.58
CA CYS A 85 -16.97 22.46 -18.27
C CYS A 85 -16.64 23.93 -18.02
N TYR A 86 -15.43 24.36 -18.38
CA TYR A 86 -15.02 25.77 -18.27
C TYR A 86 -15.90 26.69 -19.11
N LYS A 87 -16.21 26.30 -20.34
CA LYS A 87 -17.07 27.07 -21.24
C LYS A 87 -18.54 27.19 -20.75
N LYS A 88 -19.01 26.18 -19.99
CA LYS A 88 -20.34 26.19 -19.35
C LYS A 88 -20.36 26.86 -17.96
N ARG A 89 -19.23 27.26 -17.45
CA ARG A 89 -19.15 27.91 -16.13
C ARG A 89 -19.87 29.25 -16.14
N ARG A 90 -20.74 29.48 -15.17
CA ARG A 90 -21.40 30.77 -14.97
C ARG A 90 -20.39 31.75 -14.38
N ILE A 91 -20.40 33.00 -14.87
CA ILE A 91 -19.50 34.08 -14.41
C ILE A 91 -19.69 34.38 -12.92
N GLU A 92 -20.93 34.19 -12.42
CA GLU A 92 -21.30 34.37 -11.00
C GLU A 92 -20.55 33.45 -10.03
N SER A 93 -20.02 32.32 -10.52
CA SER A 93 -19.21 31.41 -9.71
C SER A 93 -17.71 31.69 -9.81
N ALA A 94 -17.32 32.84 -10.38
CA ALA A 94 -15.94 33.31 -10.36
C ALA A 94 -15.53 33.60 -8.92
N GLY A 95 -14.52 32.85 -8.43
CA GLY A 95 -14.05 32.92 -7.04
C GLY A 95 -14.55 31.75 -6.17
N ASP A 96 -15.49 30.91 -6.61
CA ASP A 96 -15.83 29.68 -5.89
C ASP A 96 -14.78 28.61 -6.11
N LEU A 97 -14.34 27.95 -5.03
CA LEU A 97 -13.39 26.83 -5.08
C LEU A 97 -13.98 25.69 -5.95
N ILE A 98 -15.28 25.48 -5.85
CA ILE A 98 -16.01 24.45 -6.61
C ILE A 98 -17.24 25.05 -7.24
N SER A 99 -17.21 25.18 -8.58
CA SER A 99 -18.27 25.79 -9.37
C SER A 99 -19.53 24.91 -9.53
N PHE A 100 -19.39 23.58 -9.38
CA PHE A 100 -20.49 22.64 -9.57
C PHE A 100 -20.99 22.08 -8.25
N ASN A 101 -22.27 22.25 -7.95
CA ASN A 101 -22.87 21.84 -6.67
C ASN A 101 -22.75 20.33 -6.38
N TRP A 102 -22.76 19.49 -7.41
CA TRP A 102 -22.65 18.04 -7.25
C TRP A 102 -21.21 17.58 -6.89
N VAL A 103 -20.20 18.40 -7.19
CA VAL A 103 -18.80 18.11 -6.86
C VAL A 103 -18.49 18.44 -5.38
N LYS A 104 -19.26 19.37 -4.78
CA LYS A 104 -19.02 19.80 -3.38
C LYS A 104 -19.05 18.63 -2.37
N PRO A 105 -20.06 17.75 -2.36
CA PRO A 105 -20.05 16.60 -1.46
C PRO A 105 -18.91 15.62 -1.77
N LEU A 106 -18.63 15.36 -3.05
CA LEU A 106 -17.56 14.47 -3.46
C LEU A 106 -16.19 14.99 -2.99
N PHE A 107 -15.94 16.29 -3.09
CA PHE A 107 -14.71 16.91 -2.59
C PHE A 107 -14.58 16.75 -1.07
N ARG A 108 -15.63 17.03 -0.30
CA ARG A 108 -15.62 16.92 1.17
C ARG A 108 -15.34 15.49 1.62
N TRP A 109 -16.03 14.52 1.02
CA TRP A 109 -15.83 13.11 1.32
C TRP A 109 -14.44 12.61 0.91
N GLY A 110 -13.95 13.04 -0.26
CA GLY A 110 -12.62 12.71 -0.74
C GLY A 110 -11.51 13.25 0.15
N VAL A 111 -11.60 14.54 0.51
CA VAL A 111 -10.62 15.16 1.42
C VAL A 111 -10.73 14.57 2.82
N GLY A 112 -11.95 14.44 3.36
CA GLY A 112 -12.19 13.88 4.67
C GLY A 112 -11.63 12.47 4.81
N THR A 113 -11.88 11.59 3.85
CA THR A 113 -11.37 10.22 3.85
C THR A 113 -9.86 10.20 3.64
N GLY A 114 -9.34 10.92 2.63
CA GLY A 114 -7.93 10.91 2.29
C GLY A 114 -7.04 11.42 3.42
N VAL A 115 -7.41 12.56 4.02
CA VAL A 115 -6.68 13.15 5.15
C VAL A 115 -6.89 12.31 6.41
N GLY A 116 -8.10 11.79 6.64
CA GLY A 116 -8.41 10.95 7.80
C GLY A 116 -7.54 9.71 7.86
N TYR A 117 -7.44 8.97 6.75
CA TYR A 117 -6.57 7.80 6.66
C TYR A 117 -5.09 8.16 6.78
N PHE A 118 -4.64 9.19 6.05
CA PHE A 118 -3.24 9.58 6.06
C PHE A 118 -2.79 10.09 7.44
N ALA A 119 -3.51 11.05 8.03
CA ALA A 119 -3.16 11.61 9.32
C ALA A 119 -3.37 10.60 10.46
N GLY A 120 -4.39 9.73 10.36
CA GLY A 120 -4.65 8.69 11.33
C GLY A 120 -3.51 7.68 11.43
N VAL A 121 -2.97 7.23 10.28
CA VAL A 121 -1.82 6.31 10.26
C VAL A 121 -0.55 7.01 10.70
N LEU A 122 -0.27 8.23 10.22
CA LEU A 122 0.91 8.98 10.67
C LEU A 122 0.91 9.19 12.19
N MET A 123 -0.25 9.49 12.77
CA MET A 123 -0.37 9.64 14.23
C MET A 123 -0.17 8.29 14.92
N ALA A 124 -0.66 7.19 14.36
CA ALA A 124 -0.45 5.86 14.91
C ALA A 124 1.03 5.48 14.90
N GLU A 125 1.75 5.69 13.79
CA GLU A 125 3.19 5.47 13.69
C GLU A 125 3.98 6.35 14.67
N PHE A 126 3.57 7.61 14.83
CA PHE A 126 4.16 8.50 15.82
C PHE A 126 3.95 8.00 17.24
N LEU A 127 2.76 7.53 17.59
CA LEU A 127 2.47 6.96 18.92
C LEU A 127 3.26 5.66 19.15
N ASP A 128 3.38 4.80 18.13
CA ASP A 128 4.22 3.60 18.21
C ASP A 128 5.71 3.95 18.44
N SER A 129 6.21 5.03 17.83
CA SER A 129 7.59 5.48 18.03
C SER A 129 7.89 5.98 19.45
N VAL A 130 6.85 6.39 20.19
CA VAL A 130 6.94 6.75 21.63
C VAL A 130 6.51 5.60 22.55
N HIS A 131 6.60 4.35 22.09
CA HIS A 131 6.27 3.11 22.82
C HIS A 131 4.80 2.98 23.26
N LEU A 132 3.89 3.76 22.68
CA LEU A 132 2.45 3.63 22.84
C LEU A 132 1.89 2.72 21.75
N HIS A 133 1.92 1.42 21.97
CA HIS A 133 1.44 0.42 20.99
C HIS A 133 -0.02 0.66 20.60
N VAL A 134 -0.22 1.07 19.35
CA VAL A 134 -1.54 1.40 18.81
C VAL A 134 -2.28 0.13 18.38
N LYS A 135 -3.30 -0.27 19.13
CA LYS A 135 -4.18 -1.40 18.75
C LYS A 135 -5.16 -0.98 17.64
N LYS A 136 -5.67 -1.96 16.88
CA LYS A 136 -6.65 -1.74 15.78
C LYS A 136 -7.81 -0.79 16.14
N PRO A 137 -8.48 -0.89 17.31
CA PRO A 137 -9.56 0.05 17.66
C PRO A 137 -9.06 1.48 17.88
N MET A 138 -7.85 1.67 18.39
CA MET A 138 -7.28 3.00 18.56
C MET A 138 -6.96 3.65 17.21
N LEU A 139 -6.42 2.88 16.25
CA LEU A 139 -6.25 3.35 14.87
C LEU A 139 -7.57 3.79 14.24
N LEU A 140 -8.65 3.01 14.44
CA LEU A 140 -9.98 3.38 13.97
C LEU A 140 -10.43 4.73 14.55
N VAL A 141 -10.26 4.94 15.86
CA VAL A 141 -10.60 6.22 16.52
C VAL A 141 -9.79 7.36 15.91
N LEU A 142 -8.49 7.20 15.70
CA LEU A 142 -7.63 8.21 15.07
C LEU A 142 -8.11 8.54 13.65
N VAL A 143 -8.36 7.53 12.81
CA VAL A 143 -8.83 7.73 11.43
C VAL A 143 -10.17 8.47 11.40
N VAL A 144 -11.11 8.09 12.26
CA VAL A 144 -12.42 8.74 12.36
C VAL A 144 -12.28 10.19 12.86
N ALA A 145 -11.47 10.43 13.90
CA ALA A 145 -11.26 11.77 14.46
C ALA A 145 -10.62 12.73 13.44
N PHE A 146 -9.52 12.34 12.81
CA PHE A 146 -8.89 13.14 11.77
C PHE A 146 -9.77 13.30 10.54
N GLY A 147 -10.50 12.25 10.14
CA GLY A 147 -11.47 12.30 9.05
C GLY A 147 -12.61 13.27 9.33
N PHE A 148 -13.14 13.27 10.53
CA PHE A 148 -14.19 14.19 10.96
C PHE A 148 -13.70 15.65 10.93
N VAL A 149 -12.56 15.94 11.52
CA VAL A 149 -11.96 17.28 11.51
C VAL A 149 -11.71 17.75 10.08
N SER A 150 -11.09 16.93 9.24
CA SER A 150 -10.79 17.30 7.84
C SER A 150 -12.05 17.46 6.99
N PHE A 151 -13.13 16.70 7.26
CA PHE A 151 -14.42 16.88 6.62
C PHE A 151 -14.98 18.30 6.90
N PHE A 152 -14.95 18.77 8.14
CA PHE A 152 -15.41 20.12 8.48
C PHE A 152 -14.49 21.20 7.92
N ILE A 153 -13.17 20.99 7.91
CA ILE A 153 -12.22 21.90 7.26
C ILE A 153 -12.55 22.02 5.78
N ALA A 154 -12.73 20.90 5.07
CA ALA A 154 -13.12 20.91 3.67
C ALA A 154 -14.45 21.63 3.43
N GLN A 155 -15.41 21.47 4.37
CA GLN A 155 -16.68 22.18 4.34
C GLN A 155 -16.49 23.71 4.46
N MET A 156 -15.63 24.17 5.37
CA MET A 156 -15.31 25.60 5.53
C MET A 156 -14.73 26.18 4.25
N PHE A 157 -13.86 25.45 3.58
CA PHE A 157 -13.30 25.86 2.28
C PHE A 157 -14.36 25.96 1.18
N VAL A 158 -15.29 24.99 1.12
CA VAL A 158 -16.34 24.96 0.11
C VAL A 158 -17.36 26.07 0.30
N GLU A 159 -17.70 26.40 1.56
CA GLU A 159 -18.71 27.42 1.90
C GLU A 159 -18.11 28.80 2.16
N LYS A 160 -16.77 28.94 2.11
CA LYS A 160 -16.05 30.20 2.39
C LYS A 160 -16.43 30.86 3.72
N GLY A 161 -16.78 30.05 4.71
CA GLY A 161 -17.24 30.57 6.00
C GLY A 161 -17.16 29.56 7.13
N PHE A 162 -17.16 30.09 8.35
CA PHE A 162 -17.11 29.27 9.57
C PHE A 162 -18.50 28.80 10.04
N ARG A 163 -19.58 29.23 9.39
CA ARG A 163 -20.96 28.86 9.77
C ARG A 163 -21.39 27.50 9.20
N VAL A 164 -20.51 26.52 9.35
CA VAL A 164 -20.72 25.14 8.84
C VAL A 164 -21.42 24.23 9.85
N PHE A 165 -21.60 24.68 11.10
CA PHE A 165 -22.19 23.88 12.17
C PHE A 165 -23.73 23.97 12.19
N CYS A 166 -24.38 23.49 11.10
CA CYS A 166 -25.83 23.38 11.02
C CYS A 166 -26.29 21.94 11.25
N ARG A 167 -27.49 21.74 11.80
CA ARG A 167 -28.06 20.40 12.08
C ARG A 167 -28.02 19.46 10.87
N ARG A 168 -28.34 19.99 9.68
CA ARG A 168 -28.25 19.21 8.41
C ARG A 168 -26.85 18.70 8.12
N ARG A 169 -25.81 19.47 8.46
CA ARG A 169 -24.39 19.12 8.23
C ARG A 169 -23.90 18.06 9.20
N PHE A 170 -24.42 18.07 10.42
CA PHE A 170 -24.15 17.00 11.38
C PHE A 170 -24.75 15.66 10.92
N CYS A 171 -25.93 15.64 10.30
CA CYS A 171 -26.46 14.41 9.70
C CYS A 171 -25.57 13.91 8.55
N GLU A 172 -25.08 14.83 7.71
CA GLU A 172 -24.16 14.48 6.60
C GLU A 172 -22.80 13.96 7.14
N SER A 173 -22.26 14.58 8.21
CA SER A 173 -21.04 14.08 8.86
C SER A 173 -21.25 12.71 9.53
N GLY A 174 -22.44 12.42 10.03
CA GLY A 174 -22.81 11.11 10.54
C GLY A 174 -22.76 10.03 9.45
N LEU A 175 -23.32 10.32 8.27
CA LEU A 175 -23.20 9.43 7.10
C LEU A 175 -21.76 9.26 6.65
N PHE A 176 -20.94 10.33 6.69
CA PHE A 176 -19.53 10.27 6.39
C PHE A 176 -18.78 9.36 7.38
N VAL A 177 -19.06 9.47 8.68
CA VAL A 177 -18.45 8.59 9.70
C VAL A 177 -18.84 7.13 9.45
N LEU A 178 -20.11 6.84 9.13
CA LEU A 178 -20.54 5.48 8.77
C LEU A 178 -19.81 4.96 7.54
N PHE A 179 -19.56 5.79 6.54
CA PHE A 179 -18.76 5.44 5.36
C PHE A 179 -17.31 5.13 5.74
N VAL A 180 -16.67 5.94 6.60
CA VAL A 180 -15.30 5.69 7.08
C VAL A 180 -15.23 4.39 7.86
N LEU A 181 -16.19 4.13 8.75
CA LEU A 181 -16.28 2.86 9.50
C LEU A 181 -16.42 1.65 8.56
N GLY A 182 -17.31 1.74 7.57
CA GLY A 182 -17.50 0.68 6.56
C GLY A 182 -16.24 0.45 5.71
N SER A 183 -15.58 1.52 5.27
CA SER A 183 -14.34 1.43 4.50
C SER A 183 -13.19 0.87 5.33
N PHE A 184 -13.07 1.26 6.59
CA PHE A 184 -12.07 0.70 7.52
C PHE A 184 -12.31 -0.79 7.79
N TRP A 185 -13.56 -1.19 7.99
CA TRP A 185 -13.91 -2.61 8.14
C TRP A 185 -13.54 -3.41 6.88
N GLY A 186 -13.82 -2.86 5.69
CA GLY A 186 -13.39 -3.45 4.41
C GLY A 186 -11.87 -3.58 4.31
N CYS A 187 -11.10 -2.55 4.69
CA CYS A 187 -9.64 -2.59 4.73
C CYS A 187 -9.14 -3.64 5.73
N SER A 188 -9.75 -3.72 6.92
CA SER A 188 -9.37 -4.71 7.93
C SER A 188 -9.60 -6.16 7.47
N LYS A 189 -10.73 -6.44 6.82
CA LYS A 189 -11.01 -7.77 6.24
C LYS A 189 -10.02 -8.13 5.14
N ASN A 190 -9.70 -7.17 4.26
CA ASN A 190 -8.69 -7.38 3.22
C ASN A 190 -7.29 -7.58 3.80
N ALA A 191 -6.92 -6.84 4.85
CA ALA A 191 -5.65 -7.02 5.55
C ALA A 191 -5.53 -8.43 6.12
N THR A 192 -6.56 -8.94 6.82
CA THR A 192 -6.58 -10.30 7.36
C THR A 192 -6.48 -11.36 6.26
N TYR A 193 -7.20 -11.18 5.15
CA TYR A 193 -7.11 -12.09 4.01
C TYR A 193 -5.70 -12.12 3.39
N LEU A 194 -5.11 -10.96 3.19
CA LEU A 194 -3.75 -10.84 2.62
C LEU A 194 -2.68 -11.35 3.58
N GLU A 195 -2.86 -11.17 4.89
CA GLU A 195 -1.97 -11.67 5.94
C GLU A 195 -1.86 -13.19 5.90
N GLN A 196 -2.99 -13.87 5.78
CA GLN A 196 -3.05 -15.35 5.74
C GLN A 196 -2.62 -15.94 4.40
N TYR A 197 -2.49 -15.11 3.37
CA TYR A 197 -2.14 -15.60 2.04
C TYR A 197 -0.67 -15.98 1.95
N VAL A 198 -0.41 -17.28 1.73
CA VAL A 198 0.90 -17.86 1.42
C VAL A 198 0.83 -18.43 0.00
N PRO A 199 1.68 -17.98 -0.94
CA PRO A 199 1.65 -18.45 -2.33
C PRO A 199 1.83 -19.97 -2.42
N ASP A 200 1.15 -20.64 -3.36
CA ASP A 200 1.32 -22.06 -3.57
C ASP A 200 2.70 -22.39 -4.14
N ALA A 201 3.27 -23.54 -3.74
CA ALA A 201 4.61 -23.96 -4.15
C ALA A 201 4.74 -24.02 -5.68
N ASP A 202 3.68 -24.42 -6.39
CA ASP A 202 3.64 -24.54 -7.83
C ASP A 202 3.71 -23.18 -8.56
N GLN A 203 3.31 -22.09 -7.89
CA GLN A 203 3.34 -20.73 -8.41
C GLN A 203 4.69 -20.04 -8.15
N VAL A 204 5.49 -20.57 -7.24
CA VAL A 204 6.75 -19.98 -6.80
C VAL A 204 7.90 -20.56 -7.63
N SER A 205 8.80 -19.70 -8.08
CA SER A 205 10.05 -20.08 -8.73
C SER A 205 11.16 -20.27 -7.71
N ARG A 206 11.27 -19.33 -6.76
CA ARG A 206 12.24 -19.36 -5.67
C ARG A 206 11.73 -18.50 -4.51
N VAL A 207 12.22 -18.79 -3.31
CA VAL A 207 12.00 -17.98 -2.12
C VAL A 207 13.36 -17.59 -1.55
N GLU A 208 13.51 -16.33 -1.21
CA GLU A 208 14.67 -15.83 -0.49
C GLU A 208 14.20 -15.41 0.89
N VAL A 209 14.80 -15.98 1.92
CA VAL A 209 14.51 -15.65 3.32
C VAL A 209 15.73 -14.94 3.89
N SER A 210 15.53 -13.72 4.36
CA SER A 210 16.57 -12.91 4.98
C SER A 210 16.28 -12.73 6.46
N LEU A 211 17.21 -13.16 7.29
CA LEU A 211 17.28 -12.89 8.71
C LEU A 211 18.48 -11.97 8.92
N ASP A 212 19.69 -12.54 9.12
CA ASP A 212 20.97 -11.84 9.15
C ASP A 212 21.65 -11.84 7.78
N TYR A 213 21.46 -12.92 7.03
CA TYR A 213 21.91 -13.08 5.64
C TYR A 213 20.82 -13.77 4.80
N PRO A 214 20.76 -13.47 3.50
CA PRO A 214 19.76 -14.06 2.61
C PRO A 214 20.08 -15.53 2.32
N VAL A 215 19.09 -16.40 2.49
CA VAL A 215 19.14 -17.82 2.14
C VAL A 215 18.08 -18.09 1.04
N GLU A 216 18.52 -18.73 -0.05
CA GLU A 216 17.65 -19.02 -1.20
C GLU A 216 17.12 -20.45 -1.15
N TYR A 217 15.81 -20.60 -1.37
CA TYR A 217 15.10 -21.88 -1.45
C TYR A 217 14.52 -22.08 -2.85
N LYS A 218 14.83 -23.23 -3.49
CA LYS A 218 14.33 -23.60 -4.84
C LYS A 218 13.76 -25.01 -4.84
N GLY A 219 12.86 -25.27 -5.79
CA GLY A 219 12.26 -26.59 -5.95
C GLY A 219 11.51 -27.07 -4.70
N ASP A 220 11.84 -28.25 -4.20
CA ASP A 220 11.17 -28.83 -3.04
C ASP A 220 11.42 -28.08 -1.74
N SER A 221 12.56 -27.40 -1.59
CA SER A 221 12.91 -26.58 -0.42
C SER A 221 11.99 -25.37 -0.23
N VAL A 222 11.29 -24.93 -1.27
CA VAL A 222 10.25 -23.88 -1.17
C VAL A 222 9.17 -24.24 -0.13
N ARG A 223 8.89 -25.52 0.04
CA ARG A 223 7.91 -25.99 1.03
C ARG A 223 8.33 -25.67 2.46
N VAL A 224 9.63 -25.72 2.75
CA VAL A 224 10.17 -25.41 4.08
C VAL A 224 9.96 -23.93 4.41
N ALA A 225 10.32 -23.01 3.49
CA ALA A 225 10.10 -21.59 3.67
C ALA A 225 8.61 -21.25 3.87
N ARG A 226 7.70 -21.91 3.12
CA ARG A 226 6.25 -21.77 3.28
C ARG A 226 5.75 -22.29 4.64
N GLN A 227 6.31 -23.39 5.12
CA GLN A 227 5.95 -23.95 6.43
C GLN A 227 6.39 -23.01 7.54
N ALA A 228 7.62 -22.49 7.48
CA ALA A 228 8.12 -21.50 8.41
C ALA A 228 7.23 -20.23 8.45
N GLN A 229 6.81 -19.72 7.28
CA GLN A 229 5.88 -18.59 7.23
C GLN A 229 4.53 -18.91 7.88
N LYS A 230 3.97 -20.11 7.65
CA LYS A 230 2.70 -20.51 8.28
C LYS A 230 2.82 -20.63 9.79
N GLU A 231 3.96 -21.07 10.28
CA GLU A 231 4.24 -21.15 11.71
C GLU A 231 4.32 -19.77 12.35
N ILE A 232 5.01 -18.81 11.70
CA ILE A 232 5.01 -17.41 12.13
C ILE A 232 3.58 -16.86 12.18
N LEU A 233 2.76 -17.15 11.17
CA LEU A 233 1.37 -16.67 11.12
C LEU A 233 0.50 -17.30 12.21
N SER A 234 0.75 -18.54 12.62
CA SER A 234 0.03 -19.19 13.71
C SER A 234 0.25 -18.52 15.07
N HIS A 235 1.41 -17.85 15.25
CA HIS A 235 1.78 -17.12 16.46
C HIS A 235 1.70 -15.60 16.30
N ALA A 236 1.10 -15.10 15.22
CA ALA A 236 1.09 -13.69 14.84
C ALA A 236 0.50 -12.77 15.92
N GLU A 237 -0.54 -13.20 16.64
CA GLU A 237 -1.13 -12.40 17.74
C GLU A 237 -0.17 -12.26 18.92
N SER A 238 0.52 -13.34 19.30
CA SER A 238 1.54 -13.31 20.35
C SER A 238 2.70 -12.38 20.01
N TYR A 239 3.19 -12.42 18.78
CA TYR A 239 4.28 -11.53 18.32
C TYR A 239 3.86 -10.06 18.25
N ARG A 240 2.60 -9.78 17.94
CA ARG A 240 2.06 -8.41 17.98
C ARG A 240 1.94 -7.83 19.38
N GLU A 241 1.56 -8.65 20.35
CA GLU A 241 1.36 -8.20 21.73
C GLU A 241 2.66 -8.02 22.49
N ASN A 242 3.67 -8.83 22.17
CA ASN A 242 4.96 -8.88 22.87
C ASN A 242 6.07 -8.15 22.11
N LYS A 243 5.75 -7.16 21.29
CA LYS A 243 6.76 -6.38 20.58
C LYS A 243 7.72 -5.71 21.57
N THR A 244 8.98 -6.14 21.55
CA THR A 244 10.06 -5.64 22.41
C THR A 244 11.21 -5.15 21.53
N ASP A 245 12.15 -4.40 22.11
CA ASP A 245 13.33 -3.89 21.39
C ASP A 245 14.26 -5.02 20.89
N ASP A 246 14.14 -6.25 21.45
CA ASP A 246 14.87 -7.45 21.02
C ASP A 246 14.13 -8.26 19.92
N SER A 247 13.29 -7.62 19.14
CA SER A 247 12.62 -8.30 18.02
C SER A 247 13.56 -8.46 16.84
N THR A 248 13.59 -9.68 16.27
CA THR A 248 14.33 -9.98 15.05
C THR A 248 13.42 -9.89 13.84
N GLN A 249 13.90 -9.25 12.77
CA GLN A 249 13.12 -9.09 11.55
C GLN A 249 13.43 -10.20 10.55
N ILE A 250 12.41 -10.93 10.10
CA ILE A 250 12.50 -11.93 9.03
C ILE A 250 11.76 -11.43 7.79
N ILE A 251 12.43 -11.48 6.64
CA ILE A 251 11.88 -11.05 5.37
C ILE A 251 11.84 -12.25 4.42
N PHE A 252 10.66 -12.53 3.85
CA PHE A 252 10.46 -13.53 2.80
C PHE A 252 10.22 -12.83 1.47
N TYR A 253 11.03 -13.12 0.45
CA TYR A 253 10.85 -12.67 -0.92
C TYR A 253 10.44 -13.86 -1.79
N TYR A 254 9.17 -13.91 -2.20
CA TYR A 254 8.66 -14.91 -3.12
C TYR A 254 8.78 -14.41 -4.56
N TYR A 255 9.56 -15.07 -5.38
CA TYR A 255 9.66 -14.83 -6.80
C TYR A 255 8.70 -15.78 -7.52
N LEU A 256 7.59 -15.23 -8.03
CA LEU A 256 6.56 -16.01 -8.69
C LEU A 256 6.93 -16.31 -10.16
N LYS A 257 6.48 -17.44 -10.70
CA LYS A 257 6.68 -17.84 -12.09
C LYS A 257 6.11 -16.84 -13.10
N ASN A 258 5.14 -16.02 -12.71
CA ASN A 258 4.57 -14.94 -13.51
C ASN A 258 5.43 -13.65 -13.54
N GLY A 259 6.63 -13.68 -12.96
CA GLY A 259 7.58 -12.57 -12.90
C GLY A 259 7.26 -11.50 -11.83
N LYS A 260 6.26 -11.74 -10.97
CA LYS A 260 5.95 -10.87 -9.83
C LYS A 260 6.75 -11.31 -8.60
N THR A 261 7.10 -10.33 -7.77
CA THR A 261 7.69 -10.58 -6.46
C THR A 261 6.69 -10.22 -5.37
N LEU A 262 6.59 -11.05 -4.35
CA LEU A 262 5.80 -10.82 -3.17
C LEU A 262 6.75 -10.81 -1.97
N SER A 263 6.80 -9.73 -1.19
CA SER A 263 7.57 -9.65 0.03
C SER A 263 6.70 -9.76 1.28
N ARG A 264 7.24 -10.37 2.34
CA ARG A 264 6.61 -10.46 3.65
C ARG A 264 7.66 -10.17 4.71
N THR A 265 7.37 -9.25 5.62
CA THR A 265 8.28 -8.84 6.68
C THR A 265 7.65 -9.08 8.02
N TYR A 266 8.21 -9.98 8.82
CA TYR A 266 7.71 -10.34 10.14
C TYR A 266 8.71 -9.91 11.20
N GLU A 267 8.20 -9.39 12.31
CA GLU A 267 8.99 -9.13 13.52
C GLU A 267 8.66 -10.22 14.53
N ILE A 268 9.66 -11.03 14.87
CA ILE A 268 9.56 -12.12 15.86
C ILE A 268 10.31 -11.75 17.13
N VAL A 269 9.66 -11.99 18.25
CA VAL A 269 10.25 -11.76 19.59
C VAL A 269 10.87 -13.06 20.08
N GLY A 270 12.15 -12.98 20.48
CA GLY A 270 12.93 -14.14 20.94
C GLY A 270 13.38 -15.03 19.79
N GLY A 271 14.62 -15.47 19.81
CA GLY A 271 15.13 -16.45 18.86
C GLY A 271 14.32 -17.74 18.98
N ASN A 272 13.36 -17.94 18.08
CA ASN A 272 12.57 -19.17 18.04
C ASN A 272 13.51 -20.26 17.47
N GLU A 273 14.18 -21.00 18.38
CA GLU A 273 15.13 -22.08 18.02
C GLU A 273 14.52 -23.04 17.00
N THR A 274 13.23 -23.33 17.14
CA THR A 274 12.44 -24.18 16.21
C THR A 274 12.40 -23.58 14.79
N LEU A 275 12.29 -22.27 14.68
CA LEU A 275 12.17 -21.56 13.39
C LEU A 275 13.55 -21.43 12.73
N SER A 276 14.59 -21.19 13.52
CA SER A 276 15.97 -21.20 13.05
C SER A 276 16.42 -22.61 12.63
N GLU A 277 16.08 -23.65 13.38
CA GLU A 277 16.30 -25.03 12.98
C GLU A 277 15.58 -25.39 11.68
N LEU A 278 14.32 -24.97 11.52
CA LEU A 278 13.54 -25.24 10.31
C LEU A 278 14.13 -24.54 9.06
N LEU A 279 14.55 -23.29 9.21
CA LEU A 279 15.03 -22.49 8.09
C LEU A 279 16.50 -22.72 7.76
N PHE A 280 17.35 -22.98 8.76
CA PHE A 280 18.81 -22.96 8.56
C PHE A 280 19.47 -24.35 8.64
N LYS A 281 18.67 -25.42 8.70
CA LYS A 281 19.18 -26.78 8.58
C LYS A 281 19.91 -26.95 7.25
N GLU A 282 21.15 -27.42 7.27
CA GLU A 282 22.02 -27.50 6.08
C GLU A 282 21.41 -28.28 4.91
N GLU A 283 20.58 -29.31 5.22
CA GLU A 283 19.85 -30.09 4.21
C GLU A 283 18.83 -29.28 3.37
N ASN A 284 18.40 -28.12 3.85
CA ASN A 284 17.38 -27.28 3.20
C ASN A 284 17.99 -26.15 2.38
N LYS A 285 19.31 -25.94 2.47
CA LYS A 285 20.02 -24.90 1.73
C LYS A 285 20.38 -25.41 0.33
N VAL A 286 19.92 -24.70 -0.70
CA VAL A 286 20.47 -24.87 -2.05
C VAL A 286 21.64 -23.90 -2.16
N ASP A 287 22.82 -24.45 -2.26
CA ASP A 287 24.13 -23.85 -2.50
C ASP A 287 24.27 -22.32 -2.33
N HIS A 288 25.16 -21.98 -1.42
CA HIS A 288 25.64 -20.62 -1.23
C HIS A 288 26.24 -20.06 -2.53
N PHE A 289 25.90 -18.84 -2.84
CA PHE A 289 26.59 -18.06 -3.86
C PHE A 289 28.11 -18.04 -3.55
N MET A 290 28.92 -18.59 -4.45
CA MET A 290 30.27 -18.15 -4.69
C MET A 290 30.25 -17.00 -5.69
#